data_b355cc420425e482d35e46721d7ffc19
#
_entry.id   b355cc420425e482d35e46721d7ffc19
#
_cell.length_a   1.000
_cell.length_b   1.000
_cell.length_c   1.000
_cell.angle_alpha   90.00
_cell.angle_beta   90.00
_cell.angle_gamma   90.00
#
_symmetry.space_group_name_H-M   'P 1'
#
loop_
_entity.id
_entity.type
_entity.pdbx_description
1 polymer ?
#
loop_
_entity_poly.entity_id
_entity_poly.type
_entity_poly.pdbx_seq_one_letter_code
_entity_poly.pdbx_strand_id
1 'polypeptide(L)'
;MSRFLCILLLLSIGCAGRQTPEASQEVIVSPIPVPQPVYPREKLSSDLQELWQRVEEAVAVRPPEPPEGTSADAIDQWAEGAFKDWLLRRQAATDRALAATHALRTHPLFERGIGTALFGYMYEDMAGSIRGAPVPEGIAKDEELLDIYTDALTEHITPFAELSAKAYYACLALFLKLDDPQWGEWAYYCDERGAEVVDTFELEPPEPTDTSTTVTQLVAPR
;
A
#
# COMPACT_ATOMS: atom_id res chain seq x y z
N MET A 1 20.51 23.07 87.33
CA MET A 1 20.49 21.63 86.99
C MET A 1 19.72 21.50 85.72
N SER A 2 20.44 21.47 84.57
CA SER A 2 19.84 21.49 83.23
C SER A 2 20.15 20.15 82.54
N ARG A 3 19.19 19.44 82.11
CA ARG A 3 19.27 18.17 81.35
C ARG A 3 19.23 18.52 79.88
N PHE A 4 20.34 18.37 79.16
CA PHE A 4 20.38 18.41 77.66
C PHE A 4 19.94 17.08 77.14
N LEU A 5 18.88 17.12 76.33
CA LEU A 5 18.39 16.00 75.55
C LEU A 5 18.87 16.15 74.09
N CYS A 6 19.88 15.34 73.72
CA CYS A 6 20.34 15.24 72.32
C CYS A 6 19.36 14.40 71.52
N ILE A 7 18.68 15.04 70.56
CA ILE A 7 17.87 14.34 69.53
C ILE A 7 18.77 14.16 68.31
N LEU A 8 19.16 12.90 68.04
CA LEU A 8 19.83 12.48 66.80
C LEU A 8 18.80 12.37 65.68
N LEU A 9 18.81 13.29 64.74
CA LEU A 9 18.03 13.21 63.50
C LEU A 9 18.86 12.39 62.49
N LEU A 10 18.46 11.17 62.23
CA LEU A 10 18.94 10.33 61.12
C LEU A 10 18.32 10.82 59.81
N LEU A 11 19.08 11.50 59.01
CA LEU A 11 18.77 11.84 57.63
C LEU A 11 18.93 10.59 56.76
N SER A 12 17.85 9.90 56.46
CA SER A 12 17.77 8.86 55.40
C SER A 12 17.72 9.54 54.03
N ILE A 13 18.85 9.59 53.34
CA ILE A 13 18.91 10.00 51.93
C ILE A 13 18.36 8.86 51.09
N GLY A 14 17.08 8.93 50.78
CA GLY A 14 16.44 8.06 49.78
C GLY A 14 16.93 8.46 48.39
N CYS A 15 17.76 7.61 47.75
CA CYS A 15 17.99 7.70 46.32
C CYS A 15 16.71 7.38 45.59
N ALA A 16 15.93 8.42 45.25
CA ALA A 16 14.83 8.29 44.28
C ALA A 16 15.48 8.07 42.91
N GLY A 17 15.52 6.81 42.49
CA GLY A 17 15.84 6.44 41.13
C GLY A 17 14.86 7.13 40.19
N ARG A 18 15.35 8.08 39.44
CA ARG A 18 14.63 8.78 38.39
C ARG A 18 14.41 7.76 37.29
N GLN A 19 13.24 7.06 37.30
CA GLN A 19 12.79 6.33 36.13
C GLN A 19 12.57 7.36 35.03
N THR A 20 13.50 7.40 34.07
CA THR A 20 13.24 8.01 32.77
C THR A 20 12.01 7.33 32.18
N PRO A 21 10.94 8.06 31.85
CA PRO A 21 9.82 7.45 31.14
C PRO A 21 10.43 6.86 29.87
N GLU A 22 10.31 5.55 29.70
CA GLU A 22 10.49 4.87 28.43
C GLU A 22 9.59 5.61 27.44
N ALA A 23 10.19 6.34 26.52
CA ALA A 23 9.45 7.00 25.46
C ALA A 23 8.68 5.90 24.75
N SER A 24 7.36 5.89 24.93
CA SER A 24 6.47 5.03 24.17
C SER A 24 6.78 5.31 22.70
N GLN A 25 7.44 4.38 22.03
CA GLN A 25 7.63 4.46 20.59
C GLN A 25 6.22 4.53 20.01
N GLU A 26 5.87 5.69 19.50
CA GLU A 26 4.64 5.89 18.76
C GLU A 26 4.73 4.98 17.54
N VAL A 27 3.97 3.89 17.54
CA VAL A 27 3.92 2.96 16.41
C VAL A 27 3.33 3.75 15.25
N ILE A 28 4.16 4.12 14.30
CA ILE A 28 3.72 4.77 13.06
C ILE A 28 2.91 3.72 12.29
N VAL A 29 1.60 3.79 12.45
CA VAL A 29 0.67 2.95 11.68
C VAL A 29 0.73 3.41 10.23
N SER A 30 1.08 2.51 9.32
CA SER A 30 1.06 2.82 7.90
C SER A 30 -0.35 3.25 7.47
N PRO A 31 -0.50 4.32 6.67
CA PRO A 31 -1.80 4.74 6.14
C PRO A 31 -2.37 3.75 5.11
N ILE A 32 -1.62 2.72 4.73
CA ILE A 32 -2.04 1.66 3.81
C ILE A 32 -2.30 0.35 4.57
N PRO A 33 -3.33 -0.42 4.20
CA PRO A 33 -3.77 -1.62 4.92
C PRO A 33 -2.91 -2.85 4.55
N VAL A 34 -1.63 -2.81 4.91
CA VAL A 34 -0.72 -3.95 4.77
C VAL A 34 -0.34 -4.49 6.14
N PRO A 35 0.08 -5.76 6.27
CA PRO A 35 0.54 -6.31 7.53
C PRO A 35 1.69 -5.50 8.13
N GLN A 36 1.79 -5.53 9.45
CA GLN A 36 2.95 -4.93 10.10
C GLN A 36 4.19 -5.81 9.85
N PRO A 37 5.34 -5.22 9.52
CA PRO A 37 6.55 -6.02 9.37
C PRO A 37 6.98 -6.61 10.72
N VAL A 38 7.56 -7.82 10.69
CA VAL A 38 8.10 -8.51 11.87
C VAL A 38 9.14 -7.64 12.59
N TYR A 39 9.90 -6.88 11.83
CA TYR A 39 10.85 -5.90 12.36
C TYR A 39 10.25 -4.50 12.31
N PRO A 40 10.53 -3.62 13.29
CA PRO A 40 10.17 -2.22 13.20
C PRO A 40 10.62 -1.61 11.86
N ARG A 41 9.78 -0.76 11.26
CA ARG A 41 10.04 -0.16 9.94
C ARG A 41 11.42 0.50 9.84
N GLU A 42 11.91 1.10 10.93
CA GLU A 42 13.22 1.76 11.03
C GLU A 42 14.42 0.77 10.95
N LYS A 43 14.15 -0.53 11.13
CA LYS A 43 15.15 -1.59 11.00
C LYS A 43 15.18 -2.26 9.63
N LEU A 44 14.23 -1.93 8.76
CA LEU A 44 14.26 -2.35 7.37
C LEU A 44 15.35 -1.57 6.62
N SER A 45 15.79 -2.07 5.48
CA SER A 45 16.77 -1.34 4.66
C SER A 45 16.24 0.04 4.26
N SER A 46 17.15 0.99 4.04
CA SER A 46 16.81 2.33 3.55
C SER A 46 16.03 2.28 2.23
N ASP A 47 16.36 1.32 1.36
CA ASP A 47 15.72 1.16 0.08
C ASP A 47 14.26 0.70 0.21
N LEU A 48 13.96 -0.22 1.15
CA LEU A 48 12.59 -0.62 1.43
C LEU A 48 11.80 0.49 2.12
N GLN A 49 12.43 1.24 3.03
CA GLN A 49 11.80 2.40 3.67
C GLN A 49 11.44 3.47 2.64
N GLU A 50 12.34 3.76 1.68
CA GLU A 50 12.09 4.70 0.60
C GLU A 50 10.94 4.21 -0.29
N LEU A 51 10.96 2.95 -0.74
CA LEU A 51 9.86 2.38 -1.52
C LEU A 51 8.52 2.52 -0.78
N TRP A 52 8.49 2.15 0.50
CA TRP A 52 7.27 2.24 1.30
C TRP A 52 6.73 3.66 1.33
N GLN A 53 7.60 4.65 1.61
CA GLN A 53 7.22 6.05 1.60
C GLN A 53 6.68 6.48 0.22
N ARG A 54 7.34 6.07 -0.90
CA ARG A 54 6.87 6.40 -2.25
C ARG A 54 5.50 5.80 -2.58
N VAL A 55 5.22 4.60 -2.09
CA VAL A 55 3.90 3.98 -2.24
C VAL A 55 2.86 4.74 -1.43
N GLU A 56 3.14 5.12 -0.19
CA GLU A 56 2.25 5.95 0.62
C GLU A 56 1.98 7.30 -0.05
N GLU A 57 3.01 7.96 -0.59
CA GLU A 57 2.88 9.21 -1.37
C GLU A 57 1.98 9.02 -2.61
N ALA A 58 2.16 7.91 -3.34
CA ALA A 58 1.35 7.61 -4.51
C ALA A 58 -0.12 7.38 -4.14
N VAL A 59 -0.39 6.58 -3.13
CA VAL A 59 -1.75 6.27 -2.65
C VAL A 59 -2.42 7.51 -2.04
N ALA A 60 -1.67 8.44 -1.46
CA ALA A 60 -2.19 9.70 -0.94
C ALA A 60 -2.70 10.66 -2.03
N VAL A 61 -2.32 10.45 -3.30
CA VAL A 61 -2.89 11.19 -4.43
C VAL A 61 -4.30 10.66 -4.71
N ARG A 62 -5.29 11.12 -3.95
CA ARG A 62 -6.68 10.67 -4.06
C ARG A 62 -7.38 11.21 -5.30
N PRO A 63 -8.37 10.45 -5.87
CA PRO A 63 -9.20 10.96 -6.94
C PRO A 63 -9.99 12.20 -6.48
N PRO A 64 -10.33 13.10 -7.41
CA PRO A 64 -11.16 14.25 -7.08
C PRO A 64 -12.58 13.81 -6.72
N GLU A 65 -13.25 14.62 -5.92
CA GLU A 65 -14.66 14.43 -5.64
C GLU A 65 -15.46 14.38 -6.95
N PRO A 66 -16.44 13.48 -7.07
CA PRO A 66 -17.36 13.47 -8.20
C PRO A 66 -18.07 14.83 -8.38
N PRO A 67 -18.48 15.20 -9.60
CA PRO A 67 -19.23 16.43 -9.81
C PRO A 67 -20.60 16.36 -9.11
N GLU A 68 -21.15 17.51 -8.70
CA GLU A 68 -22.46 17.58 -8.02
C GLU A 68 -23.62 17.07 -8.91
N GLY A 69 -23.45 17.09 -10.26
CA GLY A 69 -24.42 16.61 -11.22
C GLY A 69 -23.95 15.38 -11.99
N THR A 70 -24.90 14.56 -12.40
CA THR A 70 -24.65 13.35 -13.21
C THR A 70 -25.00 13.54 -14.70
N SER A 71 -25.19 14.79 -15.16
CA SER A 71 -25.38 15.08 -16.59
C SER A 71 -24.09 14.77 -17.38
N ALA A 72 -24.23 14.43 -18.66
CA ALA A 72 -23.09 14.15 -19.53
C ALA A 72 -22.08 15.30 -19.53
N ASP A 73 -22.56 16.55 -19.70
CA ASP A 73 -21.69 17.74 -19.71
C ASP A 73 -20.91 17.92 -18.41
N ALA A 74 -21.52 17.65 -17.24
CA ALA A 74 -20.84 17.77 -15.93
C ALA A 74 -19.79 16.68 -15.77
N ILE A 75 -20.06 15.45 -16.19
CA ILE A 75 -19.12 14.34 -16.16
C ILE A 75 -17.97 14.56 -17.14
N ASP A 76 -18.26 15.02 -18.37
CA ASP A 76 -17.23 15.30 -19.37
C ASP A 76 -16.28 16.41 -18.90
N GLN A 77 -16.80 17.49 -18.33
CA GLN A 77 -15.98 18.57 -17.77
C GLN A 77 -15.12 18.08 -16.61
N TRP A 78 -15.66 17.24 -15.74
CA TRP A 78 -14.92 16.66 -14.62
C TRP A 78 -13.85 15.70 -15.12
N ALA A 79 -14.17 14.82 -16.07
CA ALA A 79 -13.26 13.83 -16.65
C ALA A 79 -12.07 14.50 -17.36
N GLU A 80 -12.33 15.47 -18.23
CA GLU A 80 -11.29 16.19 -18.99
C GLU A 80 -10.48 17.17 -18.14
N GLY A 81 -10.99 17.57 -16.98
CA GLY A 81 -10.34 18.47 -16.03
C GLY A 81 -9.75 17.73 -14.82
N ALA A 82 -10.48 17.73 -13.72
CA ALA A 82 -9.98 17.31 -12.40
C ALA A 82 -9.55 15.83 -12.37
N PHE A 83 -10.28 14.93 -13.05
CA PHE A 83 -9.96 13.51 -13.07
C PHE A 83 -8.70 13.22 -13.89
N LYS A 84 -8.59 13.81 -15.07
CA LYS A 84 -7.39 13.71 -15.92
C LYS A 84 -6.14 14.26 -15.22
N ASP A 85 -6.25 15.41 -14.56
CA ASP A 85 -5.17 16.00 -13.78
C ASP A 85 -4.75 15.09 -12.61
N TRP A 86 -5.72 14.43 -11.97
CA TRP A 86 -5.46 13.42 -10.96
C TRP A 86 -4.71 12.23 -11.54
N LEU A 87 -5.16 11.65 -12.65
CA LEU A 87 -4.50 10.52 -13.32
C LEU A 87 -3.04 10.83 -13.62
N LEU A 88 -2.73 12.00 -14.16
CA LEU A 88 -1.36 12.41 -14.46
C LEU A 88 -0.50 12.51 -13.18
N ARG A 89 -1.01 13.11 -12.10
CA ARG A 89 -0.29 13.19 -10.83
C ARG A 89 -0.11 11.81 -10.18
N ARG A 90 -1.14 10.97 -10.23
CA ARG A 90 -1.09 9.60 -9.71
C ARG A 90 -0.08 8.77 -10.48
N GLN A 91 -0.08 8.82 -11.81
CA GLN A 91 0.90 8.15 -12.66
C GLN A 91 2.33 8.57 -12.32
N ALA A 92 2.58 9.88 -12.24
CA ALA A 92 3.92 10.37 -11.88
C ALA A 92 4.39 9.93 -10.50
N ALA A 93 3.48 9.78 -9.52
CA ALA A 93 3.81 9.24 -8.20
C ALA A 93 4.09 7.73 -8.25
N THR A 94 3.29 6.98 -9.00
CA THR A 94 3.48 5.55 -9.27
C THR A 94 4.83 5.27 -9.93
N ASP A 95 5.22 6.07 -10.93
CA ASP A 95 6.51 5.93 -11.62
C ASP A 95 7.70 6.15 -10.68
N ARG A 96 7.60 7.08 -9.72
CA ARG A 96 8.64 7.26 -8.69
C ARG A 96 8.74 6.07 -7.75
N ALA A 97 7.61 5.49 -7.32
CA ALA A 97 7.60 4.28 -6.50
C ALA A 97 8.20 3.10 -7.28
N LEU A 98 7.84 2.94 -8.55
CA LEU A 98 8.39 1.93 -9.43
C LEU A 98 9.92 2.05 -9.56
N ALA A 99 10.46 3.25 -9.73
CA ALA A 99 11.90 3.47 -9.80
C ALA A 99 12.62 2.99 -8.53
N ALA A 100 12.03 3.18 -7.34
CA ALA A 100 12.60 2.72 -6.07
C ALA A 100 12.67 1.18 -5.95
N THR A 101 11.83 0.41 -6.66
CA THR A 101 11.87 -1.06 -6.61
C THR A 101 13.16 -1.67 -7.14
N HIS A 102 13.87 -0.96 -8.02
CA HIS A 102 15.11 -1.47 -8.62
C HIS A 102 16.21 -1.77 -7.59
N ALA A 103 16.26 -1.00 -6.51
CA ALA A 103 17.22 -1.19 -5.44
C ALA A 103 17.00 -2.53 -4.69
N LEU A 104 15.76 -3.00 -4.57
CA LEU A 104 15.41 -4.19 -3.80
C LEU A 104 15.80 -5.52 -4.45
N ARG A 105 16.28 -5.54 -5.68
CA ARG A 105 16.57 -6.80 -6.43
C ARG A 105 17.53 -7.74 -5.71
N THR A 106 18.50 -7.20 -4.99
CA THR A 106 19.55 -7.96 -4.29
C THR A 106 19.32 -8.06 -2.79
N HIS A 107 18.20 -7.50 -2.30
CA HIS A 107 17.83 -7.53 -0.88
C HIS A 107 17.33 -8.91 -0.44
N PRO A 108 17.27 -9.16 0.88
CA PRO A 108 16.68 -10.39 1.43
C PRO A 108 15.27 -10.67 0.90
N LEU A 109 14.89 -11.93 0.81
CA LEU A 109 13.60 -12.35 0.25
C LEU A 109 12.41 -11.67 0.92
N PHE A 110 12.46 -11.49 2.25
CA PHE A 110 11.36 -10.83 2.97
C PHE A 110 11.19 -9.36 2.58
N GLU A 111 12.28 -8.61 2.37
CA GLU A 111 12.19 -7.22 1.91
C GLU A 111 11.66 -7.13 0.48
N ARG A 112 12.09 -8.05 -0.38
CA ARG A 112 11.55 -8.18 -1.73
C ARG A 112 10.07 -8.53 -1.71
N GLY A 113 9.66 -9.44 -0.81
CA GLY A 113 8.26 -9.82 -0.61
C GLY A 113 7.40 -8.63 -0.17
N ILE A 114 7.84 -7.89 0.86
CA ILE A 114 7.16 -6.67 1.32
C ILE A 114 7.05 -5.65 0.18
N GLY A 115 8.16 -5.36 -0.52
CA GLY A 115 8.17 -4.42 -1.64
C GLY A 115 7.21 -4.81 -2.75
N THR A 116 7.08 -6.11 -3.03
CA THR A 116 6.16 -6.64 -4.04
C THR A 116 4.70 -6.51 -3.58
N ALA A 117 4.40 -6.74 -2.29
CA ALA A 117 3.07 -6.52 -1.71
C ALA A 117 2.65 -5.05 -1.78
N LEU A 118 3.55 -4.14 -1.42
CA LEU A 118 3.32 -2.69 -1.50
C LEU A 118 2.98 -2.26 -2.94
N PHE A 119 3.66 -2.86 -3.89
CA PHE A 119 3.43 -2.62 -5.31
C PHE A 119 2.05 -3.14 -5.75
N GLY A 120 1.69 -4.36 -5.32
CA GLY A 120 0.36 -4.93 -5.55
C GLY A 120 -0.74 -4.00 -5.07
N TYR A 121 -0.62 -3.54 -3.81
CA TYR A 121 -1.58 -2.60 -3.23
C TYR A 121 -1.68 -1.27 -4.00
N MET A 122 -0.55 -0.71 -4.43
CA MET A 122 -0.54 0.56 -5.18
C MET A 122 -1.32 0.48 -6.49
N TYR A 123 -1.20 -0.63 -7.22
CA TYR A 123 -1.93 -0.86 -8.46
C TYR A 123 -3.39 -1.23 -8.24
N GLU A 124 -3.68 -1.99 -7.18
CA GLU A 124 -5.03 -2.28 -6.76
C GLU A 124 -5.81 -1.00 -6.42
N ASP A 125 -5.23 -0.11 -5.62
CA ASP A 125 -5.82 1.19 -5.27
C ASP A 125 -6.03 2.08 -6.52
N MET A 126 -5.12 2.00 -7.50
CA MET A 126 -5.28 2.69 -8.78
C MET A 126 -6.46 2.14 -9.58
N ALA A 127 -6.53 0.83 -9.76
CA ALA A 127 -7.62 0.15 -10.46
C ALA A 127 -8.98 0.43 -9.81
N GLY A 128 -9.06 0.30 -8.49
CA GLY A 128 -10.26 0.59 -7.71
C GLY A 128 -10.70 2.05 -7.81
N SER A 129 -9.74 2.98 -7.80
CA SER A 129 -10.02 4.42 -7.93
C SER A 129 -10.59 4.78 -9.31
N ILE A 130 -10.11 4.15 -10.37
CA ILE A 130 -10.64 4.37 -11.72
C ILE A 130 -12.03 3.72 -11.84
N ARG A 131 -12.22 2.50 -11.33
CA ARG A 131 -13.50 1.79 -11.32
C ARG A 131 -14.59 2.57 -10.58
N GLY A 132 -14.22 3.30 -9.55
CA GLY A 132 -15.12 4.17 -8.77
C GLY A 132 -15.48 5.49 -9.46
N ALA A 133 -15.07 5.74 -10.71
CA ALA A 133 -15.45 6.94 -11.44
C ALA A 133 -16.98 7.03 -11.64
N PRO A 134 -17.57 8.22 -11.53
CA PRO A 134 -19.02 8.37 -11.64
C PRO A 134 -19.53 8.06 -13.05
N VAL A 135 -20.66 7.36 -13.12
CA VAL A 135 -21.36 7.05 -14.37
C VAL A 135 -22.34 8.19 -14.69
N PRO A 136 -22.34 8.77 -15.90
CA PRO A 136 -23.33 9.74 -16.32
C PRO A 136 -24.77 9.22 -16.21
N GLU A 137 -25.69 10.05 -15.72
CA GLU A 137 -27.08 9.63 -15.48
C GLU A 137 -27.79 9.09 -16.75
N GLY A 138 -27.47 9.65 -17.91
CA GLY A 138 -28.00 9.20 -19.20
C GLY A 138 -27.51 7.79 -19.55
N ILE A 139 -26.25 7.47 -19.24
CA ILE A 139 -25.65 6.14 -19.43
C ILE A 139 -26.24 5.16 -18.40
N ALA A 140 -26.32 5.56 -17.11
CA ALA A 140 -26.84 4.70 -16.05
C ALA A 140 -28.30 4.26 -16.22
N LYS A 141 -29.09 4.96 -17.06
CA LYS A 141 -30.50 4.66 -17.33
C LYS A 141 -30.71 3.82 -18.59
N ASP A 142 -29.68 3.60 -19.37
CA ASP A 142 -29.72 2.84 -20.63
C ASP A 142 -28.77 1.66 -20.48
N GLU A 143 -29.34 0.45 -20.45
CA GLU A 143 -28.58 -0.79 -20.20
C GLU A 143 -27.49 -1.02 -21.26
N GLU A 144 -27.78 -0.76 -22.54
CA GLU A 144 -26.84 -0.95 -23.64
C GLU A 144 -25.67 0.05 -23.55
N LEU A 145 -25.94 1.32 -23.19
CA LEU A 145 -24.90 2.32 -23.00
C LEU A 145 -24.08 2.05 -21.74
N LEU A 146 -24.69 1.52 -20.69
CA LEU A 146 -24.00 1.16 -19.46
C LEU A 146 -23.03 0.00 -19.69
N ASP A 147 -23.43 -1.00 -20.46
CA ASP A 147 -22.55 -2.12 -20.83
C ASP A 147 -21.35 -1.63 -21.64
N ILE A 148 -21.57 -0.81 -22.67
CA ILE A 148 -20.49 -0.22 -23.49
C ILE A 148 -19.54 0.61 -22.62
N TYR A 149 -20.07 1.43 -21.71
CA TYR A 149 -19.25 2.24 -20.80
C TYR A 149 -18.43 1.37 -19.86
N THR A 150 -19.04 0.33 -19.29
CA THR A 150 -18.38 -0.60 -18.36
C THR A 150 -17.28 -1.39 -19.06
N ASP A 151 -17.52 -1.87 -20.27
CA ASP A 151 -16.53 -2.56 -21.09
C ASP A 151 -15.32 -1.67 -21.40
N ALA A 152 -15.57 -0.43 -21.85
CA ALA A 152 -14.51 0.54 -22.12
C ALA A 152 -13.71 0.88 -20.85
N LEU A 153 -14.36 1.06 -19.71
CA LEU A 153 -13.70 1.31 -18.44
C LEU A 153 -12.86 0.11 -18.01
N THR A 154 -13.39 -1.11 -18.15
CA THR A 154 -12.72 -2.36 -17.83
C THR A 154 -11.45 -2.53 -18.65
N GLU A 155 -11.47 -2.24 -19.95
CA GLU A 155 -10.28 -2.28 -20.82
C GLU A 155 -9.15 -1.38 -20.28
N HIS A 156 -9.48 -0.20 -19.73
CA HIS A 156 -8.51 0.72 -19.16
C HIS A 156 -8.02 0.30 -17.76
N ILE A 157 -8.83 -0.40 -16.99
CA ILE A 157 -8.49 -0.84 -15.62
C ILE A 157 -7.68 -2.13 -15.64
N THR A 158 -7.98 -3.06 -16.53
CA THR A 158 -7.40 -4.41 -16.62
C THR A 158 -5.88 -4.42 -16.51
N PRO A 159 -5.10 -3.56 -17.19
CA PRO A 159 -3.64 -3.57 -17.06
C PRO A 159 -3.15 -3.31 -15.63
N PHE A 160 -3.81 -2.45 -14.86
CA PHE A 160 -3.46 -2.17 -13.47
C PHE A 160 -3.84 -3.34 -12.56
N ALA A 161 -5.02 -3.90 -12.74
CA ALA A 161 -5.49 -5.06 -11.98
C ALA A 161 -4.60 -6.29 -12.22
N GLU A 162 -4.19 -6.55 -13.48
CA GLU A 162 -3.24 -7.62 -13.78
C GLU A 162 -1.88 -7.42 -13.12
N LEU A 163 -1.34 -6.19 -13.12
CA LEU A 163 -0.08 -5.86 -12.44
C LEU A 163 -0.20 -6.08 -10.94
N SER A 164 -1.33 -5.71 -10.34
CA SER A 164 -1.63 -5.96 -8.93
C SER A 164 -1.68 -7.45 -8.63
N ALA A 165 -2.46 -8.24 -9.36
CA ALA A 165 -2.55 -9.69 -9.17
C ALA A 165 -1.18 -10.34 -9.31
N LYS A 166 -0.43 -10.07 -10.37
CA LYS A 166 0.93 -10.59 -10.59
C LYS A 166 1.87 -10.26 -9.43
N ALA A 167 1.77 -9.04 -8.87
CA ALA A 167 2.58 -8.63 -7.74
C ALA A 167 2.22 -9.40 -6.46
N TYR A 168 0.94 -9.59 -6.16
CA TYR A 168 0.52 -10.36 -4.99
C TYR A 168 0.92 -11.84 -5.10
N TYR A 169 0.75 -12.49 -6.24
CA TYR A 169 1.19 -13.88 -6.43
C TYR A 169 2.72 -14.01 -6.36
N ALA A 170 3.48 -13.03 -6.88
CA ALA A 170 4.94 -13.01 -6.72
C ALA A 170 5.34 -12.79 -5.25
N CYS A 171 4.62 -11.95 -4.50
CA CYS A 171 4.79 -11.76 -3.07
C CYS A 171 4.59 -13.08 -2.32
N LEU A 172 3.47 -13.77 -2.54
CA LEU A 172 3.20 -15.09 -1.95
C LEU A 172 4.34 -16.06 -2.22
N ALA A 173 4.78 -16.18 -3.48
CA ALA A 173 5.85 -17.08 -3.86
C ALA A 173 7.20 -16.76 -3.16
N LEU A 174 7.48 -15.49 -2.85
CA LEU A 174 8.67 -15.08 -2.11
C LEU A 174 8.58 -15.47 -0.64
N PHE A 175 7.42 -15.26 0.01
CA PHE A 175 7.25 -15.60 1.42
C PHE A 175 7.18 -17.12 1.65
N LEU A 176 6.57 -17.90 0.75
CA LEU A 176 6.59 -19.37 0.83
C LEU A 176 8.00 -19.96 0.74
N LYS A 177 8.93 -19.28 0.07
CA LYS A 177 10.36 -19.71 0.01
C LYS A 177 11.14 -19.45 1.29
N LEU A 178 10.67 -18.55 2.15
CA LEU A 178 11.36 -18.25 3.41
C LEU A 178 11.26 -19.42 4.40
N ASP A 179 10.21 -20.26 4.28
CA ASP A 179 9.93 -21.38 5.19
C ASP A 179 10.02 -20.97 6.68
N ASP A 180 9.57 -19.75 6.99
CA ASP A 180 9.64 -19.15 8.33
C ASP A 180 8.26 -18.66 8.75
N PRO A 181 7.65 -19.28 9.78
CA PRO A 181 6.29 -18.97 10.22
C PRO A 181 6.07 -17.51 10.61
N GLN A 182 7.10 -16.77 10.98
CA GLN A 182 6.97 -15.36 11.33
C GLN A 182 6.48 -14.49 10.18
N TRP A 183 6.61 -14.95 8.92
CA TRP A 183 6.15 -14.25 7.72
C TRP A 183 4.79 -14.76 7.21
N GLY A 184 4.13 -15.65 7.98
CA GLY A 184 2.86 -16.27 7.58
C GLY A 184 1.75 -15.25 7.34
N GLU A 185 1.70 -14.16 8.11
CA GLU A 185 0.70 -13.09 7.93
C GLU A 185 0.87 -12.38 6.57
N TRP A 186 2.10 -12.14 6.14
CA TRP A 186 2.39 -11.56 4.83
C TRP A 186 2.07 -12.52 3.69
N ALA A 187 2.40 -13.81 3.85
CA ALA A 187 2.03 -14.83 2.87
C ALA A 187 0.50 -14.91 2.69
N TYR A 188 -0.23 -14.96 3.81
CA TYR A 188 -1.69 -14.97 3.81
C TYR A 188 -2.28 -13.71 3.18
N TYR A 189 -1.77 -12.52 3.53
CA TYR A 189 -2.18 -11.26 2.93
C TYR A 189 -2.02 -11.27 1.41
N CYS A 190 -0.88 -11.71 0.91
CA CYS A 190 -0.64 -11.74 -0.53
C CYS A 190 -1.54 -12.74 -1.27
N ASP A 191 -1.83 -13.89 -0.65
CA ASP A 191 -2.74 -14.90 -1.19
C ASP A 191 -4.18 -14.36 -1.26
N GLU A 192 -4.68 -13.84 -0.13
CA GLU A 192 -6.03 -13.30 -0.01
C GLU A 192 -6.25 -12.12 -0.97
N ARG A 193 -5.32 -11.13 -0.97
CA ARG A 193 -5.45 -9.95 -1.85
C ARG A 193 -5.31 -10.31 -3.32
N GLY A 194 -4.41 -11.24 -3.66
CA GLY A 194 -4.26 -11.73 -5.03
C GLY A 194 -5.53 -12.38 -5.55
N ALA A 195 -6.16 -13.25 -4.76
CA ALA A 195 -7.43 -13.89 -5.10
C ALA A 195 -8.57 -12.86 -5.22
N GLU A 196 -8.65 -11.90 -4.30
CA GLU A 196 -9.68 -10.85 -4.32
C GLU A 196 -9.56 -9.94 -5.55
N VAL A 197 -8.34 -9.58 -5.96
CA VAL A 197 -8.13 -8.79 -7.19
C VAL A 197 -8.56 -9.59 -8.42
N VAL A 198 -8.19 -10.87 -8.50
CA VAL A 198 -8.60 -11.75 -9.62
C VAL A 198 -10.13 -11.85 -9.71
N ASP A 199 -10.82 -12.07 -8.60
CA ASP A 199 -12.28 -12.16 -8.56
C ASP A 199 -12.94 -10.80 -8.86
N THR A 200 -12.46 -9.72 -8.26
CA THR A 200 -13.04 -8.38 -8.40
C THR A 200 -12.99 -7.85 -9.83
N PHE A 201 -11.91 -8.16 -10.54
CA PHE A 201 -11.68 -7.67 -11.92
C PHE A 201 -11.83 -8.77 -12.98
N GLU A 202 -12.37 -9.93 -12.60
CA GLU A 202 -12.66 -11.06 -13.49
C GLU A 202 -11.45 -11.49 -14.33
N LEU A 203 -10.26 -11.51 -13.70
CA LEU A 203 -9.00 -11.84 -14.37
C LEU A 203 -8.78 -13.36 -14.42
N GLU A 204 -8.00 -13.81 -15.39
CA GLU A 204 -7.37 -15.13 -15.28
C GLU A 204 -6.27 -15.11 -14.21
N PRO A 205 -6.23 -16.09 -13.28
CA PRO A 205 -5.15 -16.17 -12.32
C PRO A 205 -3.80 -16.21 -13.05
N PRO A 206 -2.82 -15.40 -12.64
CA PRO A 206 -1.53 -15.39 -13.30
C PRO A 206 -0.85 -16.76 -13.15
N GLU A 207 -0.18 -17.21 -14.21
CA GLU A 207 0.62 -18.42 -14.16
C GLU A 207 1.63 -18.36 -13.00
N PRO A 208 1.91 -19.48 -12.30
CA PRO A 208 2.91 -19.52 -11.24
C PRO A 208 4.24 -18.95 -11.74
N THR A 209 4.56 -17.77 -11.29
CA THR A 209 5.78 -17.06 -11.71
C THR A 209 6.99 -17.80 -11.16
N ASP A 210 7.96 -18.11 -12.02
CA ASP A 210 9.28 -18.50 -11.54
C ASP A 210 9.79 -17.37 -10.62
N THR A 211 10.12 -17.73 -9.41
CA THR A 211 10.50 -16.80 -8.34
C THR A 211 11.82 -16.04 -8.60
N SER A 212 12.46 -16.25 -9.76
CA SER A 212 13.51 -15.39 -10.30
C SER A 212 12.94 -14.07 -10.84
N THR A 213 11.63 -14.02 -11.12
CA THR A 213 10.94 -12.82 -11.62
C THR A 213 10.92 -11.75 -10.54
N THR A 214 11.69 -10.70 -10.73
CA THR A 214 11.66 -9.52 -9.87
C THR A 214 10.52 -8.59 -10.28
N VAL A 215 10.04 -7.75 -9.35
CA VAL A 215 9.05 -6.69 -9.63
C VAL A 215 9.37 -5.91 -10.89
N THR A 216 10.65 -5.71 -11.21
CA THR A 216 11.10 -5.02 -12.43
C THR A 216 10.81 -5.78 -13.73
N GLN A 217 10.71 -7.11 -13.68
CA GLN A 217 10.35 -7.91 -14.87
C GLN A 217 8.84 -7.92 -15.09
N LEU A 218 8.05 -7.70 -14.01
CA LEU A 218 6.59 -7.59 -14.09
C LEU A 218 6.15 -6.31 -14.81
N VAL A 219 7.01 -5.27 -14.83
CA VAL A 219 6.68 -3.91 -15.27
C VAL A 219 7.47 -3.48 -16.52
N ALA A 220 8.25 -4.37 -17.15
CA ALA A 220 8.90 -4.04 -18.41
C ALA A 220 7.84 -3.67 -19.47
N PRO A 221 7.84 -2.45 -20.02
CA PRO A 221 6.92 -2.09 -21.10
C PRO A 221 7.16 -3.03 -22.30
N ARG A 222 6.07 -3.57 -22.82
CA ARG A 222 6.08 -4.25 -24.13
C ARG A 222 6.10 -3.24 -25.26
#